data_31d85ed081a742babdaf26d3691f13bc
#
_entry.id   31d85ed081a742babdaf26d3691f13bc
#
_cell.length_a   1.000
_cell.length_b   1.000
_cell.length_c   1.000
_cell.angle_alpha   90.00
_cell.angle_beta   90.00
_cell.angle_gamma   90.00
#
_symmetry.space_group_name_H-M   'P 1'
#
loop_
_entity.id
_entity.type
_entity.pdbx_description
1 polymer ?
#
loop_
_entity_poly.entity_id
_entity_poly.type
_entity_poly.pdbx_seq_one_letter_code
_entity_poly.pdbx_strand_id
1 'polypeptide(L)'
;MHVQVGGLKDLILSCRIELARDMGYAAARYGHVMFPENAHEPALRCAELLLGGIGKDWASRVYYSDNGSTAIEIALKMAFRKFSLDRGILLDSDKSITNERNIQLKVLALKGSYHGDTLGAMEAQAPSAYTSFLQQPWYSGRGLFLDPPTVFIRNGTCALSLPQSIQNCHLSPGDKCFPSLADVFCKSRDSSAAADLYSTYISQQLSEYSVSSNIEHIAALIIEPVIQGAGGMHMIDPLFQRVLVHECRDRKIPVIFDEVFTGFWRLGVESASELLGCLPDVACYAKLMTGGIVPLAATVTTEAVFEAFKSDSKLTALLHGHSYTAHAMGCSAAVKAIQWFRDPSTNSNLDFDRMKLKELWDGTLVNQLSSLPNVKRVVSLGTLCAIELQAEGSDAGYASLYARSLIQQLREEDDIYVRPLGNVIYLMCGPCTTRDVCTEQLSKVYHRISHFNPIH
;
A
#
# COMPACT_ATOMS: atom_id res chain seq x y z
N MET A 1 -10.24 -7.10 4.30
CA MET A 1 -10.69 -7.85 5.48
C MET A 1 -11.43 -6.88 6.38
N HIS A 2 -12.70 -7.13 6.64
CA HIS A 2 -13.57 -6.19 7.35
C HIS A 2 -13.64 -6.59 8.81
N VAL A 3 -13.50 -5.61 9.72
CA VAL A 3 -14.05 -5.74 11.05
C VAL A 3 -15.57 -5.75 10.86
N GLN A 4 -16.22 -6.86 11.12
CA GLN A 4 -17.68 -6.96 11.06
C GLN A 4 -18.22 -6.40 12.37
N VAL A 5 -18.61 -5.14 12.34
CA VAL A 5 -19.17 -4.45 13.51
C VAL A 5 -20.68 -4.66 13.58
N GLY A 6 -21.15 -5.24 14.66
CA GLY A 6 -22.54 -5.68 14.84
C GLY A 6 -23.62 -4.60 14.97
N GLY A 7 -23.34 -3.33 14.75
CA GLY A 7 -24.27 -2.22 15.04
C GLY A 7 -24.84 -1.42 13.86
N LEU A 8 -24.38 -1.65 12.62
CA LEU A 8 -24.78 -0.87 11.43
C LEU A 8 -25.68 -1.66 10.47
N LYS A 9 -26.64 -2.43 11.00
CA LYS A 9 -27.36 -3.42 10.19
C LYS A 9 -28.15 -2.83 9.02
N ASP A 10 -28.80 -1.71 9.16
CA ASP A 10 -29.78 -1.24 8.16
C ASP A 10 -29.17 -0.46 6.99
N LEU A 11 -28.26 0.47 7.22
CA LEU A 11 -27.60 1.19 6.13
C LEU A 11 -26.65 0.29 5.36
N ILE A 12 -25.87 -0.53 6.05
CA ILE A 12 -24.97 -1.52 5.42
C ILE A 12 -25.78 -2.57 4.63
N LEU A 13 -26.96 -2.97 5.12
CA LEU A 13 -27.81 -3.93 4.43
C LEU A 13 -28.39 -3.35 3.14
N SER A 14 -28.90 -2.12 3.15
CA SER A 14 -29.41 -1.45 1.94
C SER A 14 -28.33 -1.27 0.88
N CYS A 15 -27.15 -0.82 1.27
CA CYS A 15 -25.97 -0.73 0.38
C CYS A 15 -25.57 -2.10 -0.20
N ARG A 16 -25.56 -3.15 0.61
CA ARG A 16 -25.25 -4.52 0.14
C ARG A 16 -26.28 -5.03 -0.86
N ILE A 17 -27.57 -4.72 -0.68
CA ILE A 17 -28.65 -5.11 -1.61
C ILE A 17 -28.46 -4.38 -2.94
N GLU A 18 -28.18 -3.09 -2.95
CA GLU A 18 -27.90 -2.33 -4.17
C GLU A 18 -26.70 -2.88 -4.92
N LEU A 19 -25.59 -3.12 -4.22
CA LEU A 19 -24.38 -3.70 -4.79
C LEU A 19 -24.64 -5.08 -5.40
N ALA A 20 -25.35 -5.96 -4.68
CA ALA A 20 -25.73 -7.28 -5.17
C ALA A 20 -26.61 -7.21 -6.43
N ARG A 21 -27.53 -6.23 -6.49
CA ARG A 21 -28.37 -5.98 -7.67
C ARG A 21 -27.53 -5.53 -8.87
N ASP A 22 -26.65 -4.55 -8.68
CA ASP A 22 -25.80 -4.02 -9.75
C ASP A 22 -24.85 -5.10 -10.28
N MET A 23 -24.25 -5.90 -9.39
CA MET A 23 -23.43 -7.05 -9.77
C MET A 23 -24.23 -8.14 -10.49
N GLY A 24 -25.43 -8.47 -9.99
CA GLY A 24 -26.32 -9.44 -10.62
C GLY A 24 -26.77 -9.01 -12.01
N TYR A 25 -27.09 -7.73 -12.17
CA TYR A 25 -27.38 -7.14 -13.48
C TYR A 25 -26.17 -7.25 -14.42
N ALA A 26 -24.98 -6.88 -13.96
CA ALA A 26 -23.76 -6.95 -14.77
C ALA A 26 -23.45 -8.39 -15.19
N ALA A 27 -23.62 -9.36 -14.29
CA ALA A 27 -23.46 -10.78 -14.60
C ALA A 27 -24.46 -11.25 -15.68
N ALA A 28 -25.74 -10.90 -15.53
CA ALA A 28 -26.78 -11.29 -16.47
C ALA A 28 -26.65 -10.60 -17.84
N ARG A 29 -26.26 -9.33 -17.85
CA ARG A 29 -26.19 -8.49 -19.06
C ARG A 29 -24.94 -8.75 -19.89
N TYR A 30 -23.77 -8.88 -19.25
CA TYR A 30 -22.48 -8.94 -19.93
C TYR A 30 -21.84 -10.34 -19.88
N GLY A 31 -22.11 -11.11 -18.82
CA GLY A 31 -21.47 -12.42 -18.63
C GLY A 31 -19.96 -12.31 -18.65
N HIS A 32 -19.34 -13.06 -19.57
CA HIS A 32 -17.91 -12.96 -19.87
C HIS A 32 -17.71 -12.16 -21.17
N VAL A 33 -16.92 -11.09 -21.10
CA VAL A 33 -16.55 -10.30 -22.25
C VAL A 33 -15.07 -10.50 -22.55
N MET A 34 -14.76 -10.88 -23.76
CA MET A 34 -13.40 -11.13 -24.22
C MET A 34 -12.69 -9.79 -24.47
N PHE A 35 -11.73 -9.47 -23.60
CA PHE A 35 -10.89 -8.28 -23.65
C PHE A 35 -9.57 -8.64 -24.36
N PRO A 36 -8.83 -7.70 -25.00
CA PRO A 36 -8.98 -6.24 -25.01
C PRO A 36 -9.79 -5.64 -26.17
N GLU A 37 -10.18 -6.40 -27.17
CA GLU A 37 -10.82 -5.84 -28.38
C GLU A 37 -12.28 -5.43 -28.12
N ASN A 38 -12.93 -6.07 -27.15
CA ASN A 38 -14.30 -5.76 -26.77
C ASN A 38 -14.33 -4.96 -25.46
N ALA A 39 -15.08 -3.89 -25.44
CA ALA A 39 -15.30 -3.08 -24.25
C ALA A 39 -16.77 -3.15 -23.80
N HIS A 40 -17.01 -2.91 -22.51
CA HIS A 40 -18.34 -2.82 -21.94
C HIS A 40 -18.42 -1.67 -20.93
N GLU A 41 -19.63 -1.17 -20.74
CA GLU A 41 -19.88 0.03 -19.93
C GLU A 41 -19.32 -0.04 -18.51
N PRO A 42 -19.47 -1.12 -17.72
CA PRO A 42 -18.86 -1.18 -16.39
C PRO A 42 -17.33 -0.98 -16.36
N ALA A 43 -16.60 -1.54 -17.35
CA ALA A 43 -15.15 -1.36 -17.43
C ALA A 43 -14.76 0.08 -17.78
N LEU A 44 -15.46 0.70 -18.74
CA LEU A 44 -15.23 2.09 -19.13
C LEU A 44 -15.53 3.04 -17.97
N ARG A 45 -16.69 2.86 -17.33
CA ARG A 45 -17.07 3.67 -16.17
C ARG A 45 -16.11 3.54 -14.99
N CYS A 46 -15.64 2.33 -14.72
CA CYS A 46 -14.61 2.09 -13.70
C CYS A 46 -13.31 2.82 -14.06
N ALA A 47 -12.84 2.74 -15.31
CA ALA A 47 -11.65 3.44 -15.75
C ALA A 47 -11.79 4.98 -15.63
N GLU A 48 -12.92 5.54 -16.01
CA GLU A 48 -13.21 6.99 -15.85
C GLU A 48 -13.11 7.42 -14.38
N LEU A 49 -13.69 6.65 -13.46
CA LEU A 49 -13.65 6.96 -12.04
C LEU A 49 -12.24 6.83 -11.45
N LEU A 50 -11.47 5.84 -11.90
CA LEU A 50 -10.09 5.66 -11.48
C LEU A 50 -9.22 6.81 -12.00
N LEU A 51 -9.28 7.12 -13.29
CA LEU A 51 -8.48 8.19 -13.89
C LEU A 51 -8.90 9.59 -13.41
N GLY A 52 -10.20 9.81 -13.18
CA GLY A 52 -10.71 11.08 -12.64
C GLY A 52 -10.51 11.26 -11.12
N GLY A 53 -10.12 10.22 -10.39
CA GLY A 53 -9.86 10.23 -8.97
C GLY A 53 -8.39 9.96 -8.66
N ILE A 54 -8.08 8.73 -8.25
CA ILE A 54 -6.71 8.33 -7.86
C ILE A 54 -5.66 8.59 -8.95
N GLY A 55 -6.05 8.59 -10.22
CA GLY A 55 -5.21 8.86 -11.39
C GLY A 55 -5.22 10.30 -11.87
N LYS A 56 -5.97 11.20 -11.19
CA LYS A 56 -6.16 12.57 -11.63
C LYS A 56 -4.83 13.32 -11.80
N ASP A 57 -4.69 14.02 -12.91
CA ASP A 57 -3.57 14.88 -13.30
C ASP A 57 -2.21 14.14 -13.51
N TRP A 58 -2.18 12.78 -13.45
CA TRP A 58 -0.95 12.04 -13.72
C TRP A 58 -1.12 10.78 -14.58
N ALA A 59 -2.23 10.06 -14.43
CA ALA A 59 -2.44 8.79 -15.11
C ALA A 59 -3.32 8.94 -16.34
N SER A 60 -3.11 8.07 -17.32
CA SER A 60 -3.87 8.07 -18.58
C SER A 60 -4.37 6.68 -19.00
N ARG A 61 -3.88 5.61 -18.36
CA ARG A 61 -4.21 4.22 -18.72
C ARG A 61 -4.51 3.38 -17.50
N VAL A 62 -5.39 2.40 -17.69
CA VAL A 62 -5.77 1.40 -16.68
C VAL A 62 -5.63 0.01 -17.28
N TYR A 63 -5.01 -0.90 -16.55
CA TYR A 63 -5.01 -2.33 -16.82
C TYR A 63 -5.72 -3.04 -15.67
N TYR A 64 -6.68 -3.92 -15.96
CA TYR A 64 -7.41 -4.66 -14.94
C TYR A 64 -6.86 -6.06 -14.74
N SER A 65 -6.80 -6.48 -13.48
CA SER A 65 -6.51 -7.85 -13.06
C SER A 65 -7.43 -8.27 -11.91
N ASP A 66 -7.18 -9.41 -11.31
CA ASP A 66 -8.07 -9.98 -10.29
C ASP A 66 -7.61 -9.75 -8.85
N ASN A 67 -6.31 -9.55 -8.61
CA ASN A 67 -5.76 -9.34 -7.28
C ASN A 67 -4.53 -8.43 -7.29
N GLY A 68 -4.16 -7.93 -6.09
CA GLY A 68 -3.06 -6.99 -5.93
C GLY A 68 -1.70 -7.54 -6.38
N SER A 69 -1.41 -8.81 -6.09
CA SER A 69 -0.14 -9.44 -6.47
C SER A 69 0.06 -9.47 -7.98
N THR A 70 -1.01 -9.81 -8.72
CA THR A 70 -1.02 -9.77 -10.19
C THR A 70 -0.83 -8.35 -10.71
N ALA A 71 -1.49 -7.35 -10.10
CA ALA A 71 -1.31 -5.94 -10.47
C ALA A 71 0.15 -5.49 -10.30
N ILE A 72 0.82 -5.93 -9.23
CA ILE A 72 2.25 -5.66 -9.00
C ILE A 72 3.13 -6.30 -10.10
N GLU A 73 2.86 -7.55 -10.48
CA GLU A 73 3.61 -8.18 -11.58
C GLU A 73 3.44 -7.45 -12.91
N ILE A 74 2.24 -6.94 -13.17
CA ILE A 74 1.97 -6.10 -14.35
C ILE A 74 2.79 -4.80 -14.26
N ALA A 75 2.77 -4.13 -13.10
CA ALA A 75 3.51 -2.90 -12.86
C ALA A 75 5.02 -3.08 -13.04
N LEU A 76 5.59 -4.17 -12.52
CA LEU A 76 7.01 -4.52 -12.69
C LEU A 76 7.37 -4.70 -14.17
N LYS A 77 6.56 -5.42 -14.95
CA LYS A 77 6.75 -5.59 -16.39
C LYS A 77 6.72 -4.23 -17.11
N MET A 78 5.78 -3.36 -16.73
CA MET A 78 5.65 -2.01 -17.31
C MET A 78 6.90 -1.16 -17.00
N ALA A 79 7.32 -1.12 -15.74
CA ALA A 79 8.48 -0.33 -15.30
C ALA A 79 9.77 -0.84 -15.93
N PHE A 80 10.01 -2.16 -15.96
CA PHE A 80 11.22 -2.75 -16.54
C PHE A 80 11.32 -2.47 -18.03
N ARG A 81 10.21 -2.55 -18.78
CA ARG A 81 10.22 -2.21 -20.19
C ARG A 81 10.50 -0.72 -20.41
N LYS A 82 9.81 0.16 -19.66
CA LYS A 82 10.05 1.62 -19.72
C LYS A 82 11.51 1.95 -19.46
N PHE A 83 12.09 1.42 -18.37
CA PHE A 83 13.49 1.60 -18.03
C PHE A 83 14.43 1.11 -19.15
N SER A 84 14.15 -0.08 -19.71
CA SER A 84 14.98 -0.68 -20.74
C SER A 84 15.00 0.12 -22.03
N LEU A 85 13.87 0.71 -22.42
CA LEU A 85 13.80 1.60 -23.56
C LEU A 85 14.52 2.93 -23.31
N ASP A 86 14.27 3.56 -22.16
CA ASP A 86 14.88 4.85 -21.82
C ASP A 86 16.41 4.77 -21.71
N ARG A 87 16.94 3.57 -21.43
CA ARG A 87 18.38 3.29 -21.34
C ARG A 87 18.99 2.68 -22.63
N GLY A 88 18.18 2.50 -23.68
CA GLY A 88 18.66 1.87 -24.91
C GLY A 88 19.08 0.42 -24.76
N ILE A 89 18.59 -0.27 -23.71
CA ILE A 89 18.83 -1.71 -23.49
C ILE A 89 17.99 -2.52 -24.49
N LEU A 90 16.74 -2.10 -24.73
CA LEU A 90 15.90 -2.59 -25.80
C LEU A 90 16.01 -1.60 -26.95
N LEU A 91 16.41 -2.09 -28.12
CA LEU A 91 16.37 -1.31 -29.36
C LEU A 91 15.05 -1.58 -30.08
N ASP A 92 14.45 -0.53 -30.63
CA ASP A 92 13.16 -0.58 -31.34
C ASP A 92 13.23 -1.33 -32.68
N SER A 93 14.36 -1.91 -33.05
CA SER A 93 14.52 -2.58 -34.33
C SER A 93 14.65 -4.10 -34.16
N ASP A 94 13.91 -4.82 -34.99
CA ASP A 94 13.89 -6.28 -35.18
C ASP A 94 15.26 -6.94 -35.45
N LYS A 95 16.37 -6.27 -35.20
CA LYS A 95 17.71 -6.74 -35.51
C LYS A 95 18.40 -7.21 -34.25
N SER A 96 18.48 -8.53 -34.21
CA SER A 96 19.30 -9.34 -33.31
C SER A 96 18.91 -9.31 -31.82
N ILE A 97 18.04 -10.24 -31.44
CA ILE A 97 18.09 -10.87 -30.13
C ILE A 97 19.45 -11.59 -30.04
N THR A 98 20.50 -10.86 -29.94
CA THR A 98 21.77 -11.43 -29.51
C THR A 98 21.80 -11.38 -27.99
N ASN A 99 21.64 -12.52 -27.39
CA ASN A 99 21.72 -12.83 -25.96
C ASN A 99 23.10 -12.50 -25.34
N GLU A 100 23.80 -11.47 -25.78
CA GLU A 100 25.17 -11.22 -25.35
C GLU A 100 25.31 -10.30 -24.12
N ARG A 101 24.19 -9.77 -23.57
CA ARG A 101 24.28 -9.07 -22.32
C ARG A 101 23.41 -9.78 -21.28
N ASN A 102 24.05 -10.45 -20.34
CA ASN A 102 23.41 -11.00 -19.12
C ASN A 102 22.86 -9.88 -18.20
N ILE A 103 22.14 -8.91 -18.78
CA ILE A 103 21.57 -7.80 -18.01
C ILE A 103 20.49 -8.34 -17.08
N GLN A 104 20.60 -8.02 -15.80
CA GLN A 104 19.62 -8.36 -14.79
C GLN A 104 18.95 -7.08 -14.28
N LEU A 105 17.63 -7.02 -14.42
CA LEU A 105 16.82 -5.92 -13.89
C LEU A 105 16.39 -6.26 -12.48
N LYS A 106 16.63 -5.34 -11.56
CA LYS A 106 16.37 -5.46 -10.14
C LYS A 106 15.47 -4.33 -9.67
N VAL A 107 14.86 -4.47 -8.51
CA VAL A 107 14.07 -3.43 -7.88
C VAL A 107 14.83 -2.74 -6.75
N LEU A 108 14.48 -1.50 -6.49
CA LEU A 108 14.71 -0.82 -5.23
C LEU A 108 13.41 -0.89 -4.41
N ALA A 109 13.48 -1.40 -3.19
CA ALA A 109 12.32 -1.49 -2.31
C ALA A 109 12.75 -1.30 -0.84
N LEU A 110 11.79 -1.33 0.07
CA LEU A 110 12.06 -1.17 1.49
C LEU A 110 11.96 -2.52 2.21
N LYS A 111 12.81 -2.77 3.19
CA LYS A 111 12.67 -3.92 4.08
C LYS A 111 11.34 -3.83 4.84
N GLY A 112 10.72 -4.98 5.07
CA GLY A 112 9.40 -5.05 5.68
C GLY A 112 8.24 -4.75 4.73
N SER A 113 8.48 -4.48 3.45
CA SER A 113 7.40 -4.36 2.45
C SER A 113 6.77 -5.71 2.13
N TYR A 114 5.51 -5.65 1.66
CA TYR A 114 4.78 -6.82 1.16
C TYR A 114 4.02 -6.44 -0.11
N HIS A 115 4.41 -7.04 -1.22
CA HIS A 115 3.85 -6.75 -2.54
C HIS A 115 3.02 -7.89 -3.13
N GLY A 116 2.82 -8.96 -2.36
CA GLY A 116 2.03 -10.13 -2.76
C GLY A 116 2.85 -11.42 -2.78
N ASP A 117 2.15 -12.54 -3.04
CA ASP A 117 2.69 -13.89 -2.91
C ASP A 117 2.86 -14.61 -4.26
N THR A 118 2.61 -13.96 -5.39
CA THR A 118 3.04 -14.48 -6.68
C THR A 118 4.56 -14.35 -6.82
N LEU A 119 5.21 -15.25 -7.56
CA LEU A 119 6.68 -15.35 -7.59
C LEU A 119 7.37 -14.04 -7.93
N GLY A 120 6.88 -13.29 -8.91
CA GLY A 120 7.46 -12.01 -9.30
C GLY A 120 7.26 -10.91 -8.27
N ALA A 121 6.10 -10.89 -7.60
CA ALA A 121 5.85 -9.95 -6.51
C ALA A 121 6.70 -10.28 -5.26
N MET A 122 6.87 -11.57 -4.95
CA MET A 122 7.79 -12.01 -3.88
C MET A 122 9.24 -11.59 -4.14
N GLU A 123 9.72 -11.71 -5.36
CA GLU A 123 11.08 -11.32 -5.75
C GLU A 123 11.33 -9.80 -5.60
N ALA A 124 10.27 -8.99 -5.58
CA ALA A 124 10.35 -7.54 -5.39
C ALA A 124 10.34 -7.11 -3.92
N GLN A 125 10.34 -8.03 -2.96
CA GLN A 125 10.37 -7.75 -1.53
C GLN A 125 11.59 -8.39 -0.86
N ALA A 126 12.05 -7.80 0.25
CA ALA A 126 13.18 -8.31 0.99
C ALA A 126 12.88 -9.69 1.60
N PRO A 127 13.87 -10.59 1.66
CA PRO A 127 13.78 -11.78 2.50
C PRO A 127 13.43 -11.42 3.94
N SER A 128 12.53 -12.18 4.55
CA SER A 128 12.09 -11.99 5.93
C SER A 128 12.17 -13.29 6.71
N ALA A 129 12.06 -13.24 8.03
CA ALA A 129 11.98 -14.44 8.86
C ALA A 129 10.83 -15.37 8.45
N TYR A 130 9.74 -14.80 7.91
CA TYR A 130 8.60 -15.56 7.41
C TYR A 130 8.88 -16.23 6.06
N THR A 131 9.57 -15.54 5.13
CA THR A 131 9.86 -16.06 3.80
C THR A 131 11.18 -16.81 3.74
N SER A 132 12.11 -16.62 4.71
CA SER A 132 13.43 -17.25 4.69
C SER A 132 13.36 -18.77 4.69
N PHE A 133 12.42 -19.34 5.37
CA PHE A 133 12.18 -20.78 5.42
C PHE A 133 11.49 -21.30 4.13
N LEU A 134 10.77 -20.43 3.42
CA LEU A 134 10.18 -20.69 2.11
C LEU A 134 11.14 -20.34 0.95
N GLN A 135 12.34 -19.84 1.23
CA GLN A 135 13.37 -19.58 0.22
C GLN A 135 13.87 -20.90 -0.36
N GLN A 136 13.09 -21.44 -1.25
CA GLN A 136 13.40 -22.64 -2.00
C GLN A 136 13.59 -22.25 -3.44
N PRO A 137 14.46 -22.88 -4.15
CA PRO A 137 15.40 -22.36 -5.15
C PRO A 137 14.84 -21.29 -6.10
N TRP A 138 13.55 -21.11 -6.06
CA TRP A 138 12.79 -20.14 -6.88
C TRP A 138 12.65 -18.75 -6.24
N TYR A 139 13.03 -18.55 -4.96
CA TYR A 139 12.96 -17.25 -4.29
C TYR A 139 14.33 -16.79 -3.81
N SER A 140 14.72 -15.59 -4.19
CA SER A 140 16.02 -15.02 -3.81
C SER A 140 15.98 -13.55 -3.38
N GLY A 141 14.84 -12.85 -3.60
CA GLY A 141 14.73 -11.41 -3.37
C GLY A 141 15.62 -10.63 -4.34
N ARG A 142 15.07 -10.20 -5.47
CA ARG A 142 15.85 -9.60 -6.58
C ARG A 142 15.85 -8.08 -6.48
N GLY A 143 16.58 -7.53 -5.51
CA GLY A 143 16.61 -6.08 -5.35
C GLY A 143 17.65 -5.55 -4.39
N LEU A 144 17.71 -4.22 -4.33
CA LEU A 144 18.33 -3.46 -3.25
C LEU A 144 17.20 -3.11 -2.24
N PHE A 145 17.37 -3.51 -0.99
CA PHE A 145 16.36 -3.34 0.04
C PHE A 145 16.89 -2.46 1.17
N LEU A 146 16.34 -1.25 1.27
CA LEU A 146 16.75 -0.26 2.28
C LEU A 146 15.94 -0.44 3.57
N ASP A 147 16.59 -0.24 4.71
CA ASP A 147 15.91 -0.13 6.01
C ASP A 147 15.24 1.26 6.13
N PRO A 148 13.90 1.36 6.23
CA PRO A 148 13.25 2.65 6.29
C PRO A 148 13.18 3.20 7.73
N PRO A 149 13.24 4.53 7.91
CA PRO A 149 12.83 5.18 9.16
C PRO A 149 11.31 5.08 9.33
N THR A 150 10.86 4.90 10.58
CA THR A 150 9.44 4.72 10.91
C THR A 150 8.94 5.79 11.87
N VAL A 151 7.66 6.13 11.75
CA VAL A 151 6.94 7.06 12.62
C VAL A 151 5.84 6.35 13.37
N PHE A 152 5.65 6.67 14.64
CA PHE A 152 4.62 6.07 15.48
C PHE A 152 4.25 7.01 16.64
N ILE A 153 3.15 6.70 17.30
CA ILE A 153 2.70 7.40 18.51
C ILE A 153 3.17 6.62 19.74
N ARG A 154 3.87 7.29 20.64
CA ARG A 154 4.27 6.78 21.94
C ARG A 154 4.13 7.88 22.98
N ASN A 155 3.49 7.59 24.12
CA ASN A 155 3.21 8.55 25.20
C ASN A 155 2.52 9.84 24.66
N GLY A 156 1.58 9.69 23.74
CA GLY A 156 0.85 10.81 23.12
C GLY A 156 1.66 11.67 22.15
N THR A 157 2.90 11.30 21.81
CA THR A 157 3.79 12.06 20.93
C THR A 157 4.11 11.26 19.67
N CYS A 158 4.15 11.91 18.52
CA CYS A 158 4.64 11.31 17.28
C CYS A 158 6.17 11.25 17.31
N ALA A 159 6.73 10.06 17.29
CA ALA A 159 8.17 9.81 17.36
C ALA A 159 8.71 9.22 16.05
N LEU A 160 9.91 9.63 15.64
CA LEU A 160 10.67 9.08 14.54
C LEU A 160 11.72 8.10 15.06
N SER A 161 11.73 6.88 14.53
CA SER A 161 12.78 5.90 14.76
C SER A 161 13.62 5.75 13.50
N LEU A 162 14.92 5.93 13.64
CA LEU A 162 15.89 5.73 12.56
C LEU A 162 16.44 4.31 12.60
N PRO A 163 16.61 3.64 11.47
CA PRO A 163 17.29 2.35 11.39
C PRO A 163 18.79 2.51 11.69
N GLN A 164 19.43 1.43 12.08
CA GLN A 164 20.85 1.41 12.47
C GLN A 164 21.76 1.94 11.35
N SER A 165 21.40 1.68 10.09
CA SER A 165 22.11 2.14 8.89
C SER A 165 22.17 3.67 8.74
N ILE A 166 21.26 4.40 9.40
CA ILE A 166 21.16 5.87 9.36
C ILE A 166 21.53 6.49 10.72
N GLN A 167 21.62 5.74 11.81
CA GLN A 167 21.81 6.25 13.18
C GLN A 167 23.14 6.96 13.44
N ASN A 168 24.17 6.70 12.65
CA ASN A 168 25.49 7.32 12.80
C ASN A 168 25.54 8.82 12.45
N CYS A 169 24.40 9.41 12.07
CA CYS A 169 24.27 10.80 11.72
C CYS A 169 23.52 11.57 12.82
N HIS A 170 24.03 12.74 13.18
CA HIS A 170 23.46 13.55 14.26
C HIS A 170 22.23 14.35 13.80
N LEU A 171 21.03 13.76 13.95
CA LEU A 171 19.80 14.57 13.96
C LEU A 171 19.57 15.17 15.36
N SER A 172 19.10 16.40 15.42
CA SER A 172 18.73 17.03 16.68
C SER A 172 17.53 16.29 17.33
N PRO A 173 17.38 16.35 18.66
CA PRO A 173 16.21 15.77 19.32
C PRO A 173 14.87 16.29 18.77
N GLY A 174 14.81 17.56 18.33
CA GLY A 174 13.63 18.18 17.72
C GLY A 174 13.24 17.58 16.37
N ASP A 175 14.18 16.96 15.65
CA ASP A 175 13.90 16.28 14.38
C ASP A 175 13.32 14.87 14.57
N LYS A 176 13.31 14.36 15.81
CA LYS A 176 12.84 13.00 16.14
C LYS A 176 11.46 12.96 16.79
N CYS A 177 10.89 14.09 17.17
CA CYS A 177 9.57 14.18 17.81
C CYS A 177 8.74 15.28 17.15
N PHE A 178 7.49 14.98 16.84
CA PHE A 178 6.57 15.90 16.18
C PHE A 178 5.34 16.14 17.05
N PRO A 179 4.87 17.41 17.14
CA PRO A 179 3.69 17.75 17.91
C PRO A 179 2.41 17.04 17.41
N SER A 180 2.33 16.84 16.09
CA SER A 180 1.19 16.19 15.46
C SER A 180 1.59 15.36 14.25
N LEU A 181 0.67 14.51 13.81
CA LEU A 181 0.85 13.74 12.58
C LEU A 181 0.90 14.66 11.33
N ALA A 182 0.24 15.83 11.37
CA ALA A 182 0.30 16.81 10.29
C ALA A 182 1.73 17.36 10.09
N ASP A 183 2.47 17.54 11.18
CA ASP A 183 3.87 18.00 11.11
C ASP A 183 4.78 16.97 10.45
N VAL A 184 4.48 15.66 10.61
CA VAL A 184 5.21 14.56 9.94
C VAL A 184 5.06 14.66 8.43
N PHE A 185 3.88 15.01 7.93
CA PHE A 185 3.59 15.13 6.50
C PHE A 185 4.01 16.48 5.89
N CYS A 186 4.41 17.44 6.72
CA CYS A 186 4.70 18.81 6.26
C CYS A 186 5.80 18.81 5.18
N LYS A 187 5.53 19.50 4.07
CA LYS A 187 6.52 19.67 2.98
C LYS A 187 7.70 20.57 3.34
N SER A 188 7.59 21.41 4.38
CA SER A 188 8.74 22.19 4.86
C SER A 188 9.91 21.30 5.31
N ARG A 189 9.65 20.05 5.66
CA ARG A 189 10.68 19.06 5.99
C ARG A 189 11.59 18.72 4.81
N ASP A 190 11.15 18.96 3.57
CA ASP A 190 11.93 18.65 2.35
C ASP A 190 13.22 19.51 2.24
N SER A 191 13.31 20.59 3.01
CA SER A 191 14.50 21.45 3.12
C SER A 191 15.19 21.33 4.49
N SER A 192 15.01 20.24 5.19
CA SER A 192 15.59 20.01 6.52
C SER A 192 16.87 19.18 6.45
N ALA A 193 17.68 19.23 7.53
CA ALA A 193 18.85 18.36 7.69
C ALA A 193 18.52 16.86 7.58
N ALA A 194 17.28 16.46 7.91
CA ALA A 194 16.83 15.09 7.73
C ALA A 194 16.67 14.72 6.24
N ALA A 195 16.24 15.66 5.39
CA ALA A 195 16.16 15.44 3.95
C ALA A 195 17.56 15.24 3.34
N ASP A 196 18.54 16.08 3.72
CA ASP A 196 19.93 15.95 3.25
C ASP A 196 20.55 14.62 3.70
N LEU A 197 20.27 14.23 4.94
CA LEU A 197 20.71 12.94 5.48
C LEU A 197 20.16 11.77 4.67
N TYR A 198 18.85 11.78 4.38
CA TYR A 198 18.21 10.73 3.62
C TYR A 198 18.70 10.67 2.17
N SER A 199 18.87 11.83 1.52
CA SER A 199 19.43 11.92 0.17
C SER A 199 20.85 11.37 0.11
N THR A 200 21.70 11.74 1.06
CA THR A 200 23.08 11.24 1.15
C THR A 200 23.11 9.72 1.32
N TYR A 201 22.30 9.18 2.24
CA TYR A 201 22.21 7.75 2.47
C TYR A 201 21.72 6.98 1.22
N ILE A 202 20.62 7.41 0.61
CA ILE A 202 20.03 6.75 -0.55
C ILE A 202 20.98 6.82 -1.75
N SER A 203 21.56 7.99 -2.02
CA SER A 203 22.54 8.17 -3.11
C SER A 203 23.75 7.26 -2.94
N GLN A 204 24.26 7.13 -1.71
CA GLN A 204 25.38 6.25 -1.40
C GLN A 204 25.01 4.80 -1.69
N GLN A 205 23.86 4.31 -1.19
CA GLN A 205 23.42 2.93 -1.41
C GLN A 205 23.24 2.59 -2.90
N LEU A 206 22.64 3.51 -3.66
CA LEU A 206 22.45 3.35 -5.10
C LEU A 206 23.81 3.34 -5.85
N SER A 207 24.75 4.18 -5.43
CA SER A 207 26.08 4.26 -6.04
C SER A 207 26.91 3.00 -5.76
N GLU A 208 26.92 2.53 -4.51
CA GLU A 208 27.62 1.29 -4.11
C GLU A 208 27.05 0.09 -4.87
N TYR A 209 25.73 0.01 -5.01
CA TYR A 209 25.08 -1.07 -5.78
C TYR A 209 25.50 -1.02 -7.26
N SER A 210 25.53 0.15 -7.87
CA SER A 210 25.91 0.32 -9.29
C SER A 210 27.37 -0.04 -9.57
N VAL A 211 28.26 0.16 -8.62
CA VAL A 211 29.69 -0.19 -8.74
C VAL A 211 29.92 -1.70 -8.55
N SER A 212 29.08 -2.35 -7.73
CA SER A 212 29.25 -3.78 -7.40
C SER A 212 28.97 -4.73 -8.58
N SER A 213 28.22 -4.28 -9.60
CA SER A 213 27.87 -5.10 -10.76
C SER A 213 27.63 -4.26 -12.02
N ASN A 214 28.30 -4.64 -13.12
CA ASN A 214 28.06 -4.02 -14.43
C ASN A 214 26.88 -4.63 -15.19
N ILE A 215 26.29 -5.70 -14.68
CA ILE A 215 25.18 -6.43 -15.32
C ILE A 215 23.85 -6.24 -14.60
N GLU A 216 23.86 -5.82 -13.34
CA GLU A 216 22.65 -5.59 -12.55
C GLU A 216 22.27 -4.10 -12.56
N HIS A 217 21.01 -3.82 -12.86
CA HIS A 217 20.48 -2.47 -12.89
C HIS A 217 19.25 -2.36 -12.02
N ILE A 218 19.20 -1.37 -11.14
CA ILE A 218 17.96 -0.98 -10.49
C ILE A 218 17.05 -0.34 -11.53
N ALA A 219 16.00 -1.05 -11.91
CA ALA A 219 15.12 -0.71 -13.02
C ALA A 219 13.72 -0.25 -12.59
N ALA A 220 13.38 -0.35 -11.31
CA ALA A 220 12.15 0.18 -10.73
C ALA A 220 12.34 0.45 -9.24
N LEU A 221 11.72 1.52 -8.74
CA LEU A 221 11.40 1.67 -7.32
C LEU A 221 9.99 1.12 -7.09
N ILE A 222 9.80 0.31 -6.06
CA ILE A 222 8.47 -0.09 -5.58
C ILE A 222 8.34 0.17 -4.09
N ILE A 223 7.29 0.89 -3.69
CA ILE A 223 6.98 1.19 -2.29
C ILE A 223 5.48 1.09 -2.01
N GLU A 224 5.13 0.67 -0.80
CA GLU A 224 3.83 0.94 -0.20
C GLU A 224 3.87 2.39 0.33
N PRO A 225 3.10 3.35 -0.21
CA PRO A 225 3.19 4.73 0.24
C PRO A 225 2.61 4.87 1.66
N VAL A 226 3.36 5.53 2.53
CA VAL A 226 3.07 5.88 3.92
C VAL A 226 3.02 4.67 4.86
N ILE A 227 2.28 3.60 4.56
CA ILE A 227 2.10 2.44 5.44
C ILE A 227 2.53 1.16 4.75
N GLN A 228 3.49 0.45 5.34
CA GLN A 228 3.72 -0.96 5.05
C GLN A 228 2.67 -1.80 5.78
N GLY A 229 1.74 -2.39 5.03
CA GLY A 229 0.59 -3.10 5.60
C GLY A 229 0.97 -4.43 6.24
N ALA A 230 1.03 -5.51 5.46
CA ALA A 230 1.28 -6.86 5.95
C ALA A 230 2.67 -7.04 6.59
N GLY A 231 3.61 -6.17 6.30
CA GLY A 231 4.95 -6.16 6.90
C GLY A 231 5.01 -5.70 8.36
N GLY A 232 3.88 -5.40 9.00
CA GLY A 232 3.84 -5.05 10.42
C GLY A 232 3.10 -3.75 10.74
N MET A 233 2.32 -3.20 9.82
CA MET A 233 1.62 -1.91 9.99
C MET A 233 2.57 -0.79 10.40
N HIS A 234 3.70 -0.69 9.70
CA HIS A 234 4.69 0.35 9.93
C HIS A 234 4.36 1.60 9.13
N MET A 235 4.26 2.74 9.80
CA MET A 235 4.25 4.03 9.12
C MET A 235 5.69 4.41 8.80
N ILE A 236 6.01 4.50 7.53
CA ILE A 236 7.31 4.96 7.04
C ILE A 236 7.35 6.47 7.09
N ASP A 237 8.48 7.07 7.42
CA ASP A 237 8.62 8.53 7.36
C ASP A 237 8.32 9.03 5.95
N PRO A 238 7.25 9.85 5.75
CA PRO A 238 6.90 10.36 4.43
C PRO A 238 8.03 11.16 3.76
N LEU A 239 8.85 11.86 4.55
CA LEU A 239 10.01 12.56 4.03
C LEU A 239 11.01 11.61 3.38
N PHE A 240 11.29 10.47 4.03
CA PHE A 240 12.19 9.45 3.47
C PHE A 240 11.68 8.92 2.13
N GLN A 241 10.39 8.62 2.04
CA GLN A 241 9.80 8.13 0.80
C GLN A 241 9.79 9.21 -0.31
N ARG A 242 9.56 10.50 0.03
CA ARG A 242 9.66 11.60 -0.95
C ARG A 242 11.07 11.74 -1.49
N VAL A 243 12.08 11.74 -0.62
CA VAL A 243 13.48 11.80 -1.03
C VAL A 243 13.86 10.59 -1.89
N LEU A 244 13.40 9.40 -1.51
CA LEU A 244 13.64 8.17 -2.28
C LEU A 244 13.06 8.25 -3.69
N VAL A 245 11.82 8.75 -3.83
CA VAL A 245 11.19 8.98 -5.14
C VAL A 245 11.97 10.01 -5.95
N HIS A 246 12.43 11.10 -5.34
CA HIS A 246 13.23 12.12 -6.02
C HIS A 246 14.55 11.56 -6.54
N GLU A 247 15.31 10.86 -5.71
CA GLU A 247 16.58 10.23 -6.09
C GLU A 247 16.42 9.21 -7.23
N CYS A 248 15.30 8.49 -7.27
CA CYS A 248 14.99 7.58 -8.37
C CYS A 248 14.67 8.33 -9.66
N ARG A 249 13.90 9.42 -9.59
CA ARG A 249 13.55 10.23 -10.77
C ARG A 249 14.77 10.89 -11.40
N ASP A 250 15.67 11.42 -10.60
CA ASP A 250 16.92 12.02 -11.09
C ASP A 250 17.75 11.01 -11.87
N ARG A 251 17.62 9.72 -11.51
CA ARG A 251 18.28 8.59 -12.18
C ARG A 251 17.42 7.95 -13.28
N LYS A 252 16.25 8.50 -13.59
CA LYS A 252 15.28 7.94 -14.56
C LYS A 252 14.91 6.49 -14.23
N ILE A 253 14.72 6.18 -12.96
CA ILE A 253 14.21 4.91 -12.46
C ILE A 253 12.70 5.08 -12.29
N PRO A 254 11.85 4.29 -13.00
CA PRO A 254 10.40 4.34 -12.85
C PRO A 254 9.96 4.02 -11.42
N VAL A 255 8.91 4.72 -10.97
CA VAL A 255 8.37 4.63 -9.61
C VAL A 255 7.03 3.93 -9.61
N ILE A 256 6.92 2.85 -8.83
CA ILE A 256 5.69 2.08 -8.61
C ILE A 256 5.20 2.33 -7.19
N PHE A 257 3.94 2.78 -7.05
CA PHE A 257 3.24 2.82 -5.77
C PHE A 257 2.33 1.59 -5.63
N ASP A 258 2.59 0.80 -4.61
CA ASP A 258 1.70 -0.27 -4.19
C ASP A 258 0.63 0.30 -3.25
N GLU A 259 -0.48 0.71 -3.82
CA GLU A 259 -1.65 1.19 -3.09
C GLU A 259 -2.74 0.12 -2.93
N VAL A 260 -2.38 -1.13 -3.06
CA VAL A 260 -3.30 -2.26 -2.84
C VAL A 260 -3.92 -2.23 -1.44
N PHE A 261 -3.15 -1.79 -0.44
CA PHE A 261 -3.62 -1.59 0.93
C PHE A 261 -4.03 -0.16 1.22
N THR A 262 -3.26 0.82 0.77
CA THR A 262 -3.34 2.22 1.20
C THR A 262 -4.39 3.05 0.46
N GLY A 263 -4.82 2.61 -0.73
CA GLY A 263 -5.76 3.32 -1.58
C GLY A 263 -7.21 3.36 -1.06
N PHE A 264 -8.03 4.18 -1.67
CA PHE A 264 -9.46 4.34 -1.44
C PHE A 264 -9.83 4.68 0.00
N TRP A 265 -9.32 5.80 0.49
CA TRP A 265 -9.56 6.34 1.84
C TRP A 265 -9.11 5.42 2.99
N ARG A 266 -8.32 4.38 2.74
CA ARG A 266 -7.71 3.60 3.83
C ARG A 266 -6.94 4.50 4.80
N LEU A 267 -6.18 5.45 4.27
CA LEU A 267 -5.40 6.41 5.07
C LEU A 267 -6.07 7.78 5.21
N GLY A 268 -7.39 7.86 4.97
CA GLY A 268 -8.16 9.10 5.07
C GLY A 268 -8.19 9.96 3.81
N VAL A 269 -7.45 9.59 2.77
CA VAL A 269 -7.40 10.24 1.44
C VAL A 269 -7.70 9.22 0.36
N GLU A 270 -8.09 9.67 -0.83
CA GLU A 270 -8.44 8.74 -1.90
C GLU A 270 -7.23 7.93 -2.39
N SER A 271 -6.07 8.57 -2.52
CA SER A 271 -4.77 7.94 -2.80
C SER A 271 -3.75 8.40 -1.78
N ALA A 272 -2.92 7.48 -1.29
CA ALA A 272 -1.84 7.80 -0.36
C ALA A 272 -0.76 8.72 -0.97
N SER A 273 -0.72 8.84 -2.30
CA SER A 273 0.10 9.82 -3.01
C SER A 273 -0.18 11.26 -2.58
N GLU A 274 -1.44 11.57 -2.18
CA GLU A 274 -1.84 12.88 -1.66
C GLU A 274 -1.16 13.20 -0.32
N LEU A 275 -1.08 12.20 0.59
CA LEU A 275 -0.37 12.35 1.87
C LEU A 275 1.13 12.44 1.65
N LEU A 276 1.65 11.61 0.76
CA LEU A 276 3.06 11.59 0.45
C LEU A 276 3.49 12.87 -0.29
N GLY A 277 2.60 13.46 -1.09
CA GLY A 277 2.84 14.70 -1.83
C GLY A 277 3.75 14.51 -3.05
N CYS A 278 3.83 13.30 -3.60
CA CYS A 278 4.48 12.99 -4.87
C CYS A 278 3.70 11.90 -5.60
N LEU A 279 3.86 11.83 -6.93
CA LEU A 279 3.10 10.95 -7.81
C LEU A 279 3.98 9.79 -8.30
N PRO A 280 3.44 8.62 -8.64
CA PRO A 280 4.17 7.52 -9.24
C PRO A 280 4.17 7.60 -10.79
N ASP A 281 4.91 6.69 -11.45
CA ASP A 281 4.75 6.38 -12.86
C ASP A 281 3.71 5.28 -13.09
N VAL A 282 3.59 4.35 -12.11
CA VAL A 282 2.63 3.26 -12.08
C VAL A 282 2.09 3.12 -10.65
N ALA A 283 0.80 2.91 -10.48
CA ALA A 283 0.20 2.57 -9.18
C ALA A 283 -0.74 1.38 -9.27
N CYS A 284 -0.75 0.54 -8.22
CA CYS A 284 -1.55 -0.67 -8.14
C CYS A 284 -2.62 -0.53 -7.05
N TYR A 285 -3.86 -0.87 -7.38
CA TYR A 285 -5.02 -0.76 -6.49
C TYR A 285 -5.82 -2.06 -6.46
N ALA A 286 -6.38 -2.41 -5.29
CA ALA A 286 -7.27 -3.55 -5.10
C ALA A 286 -8.09 -3.37 -3.80
N LYS A 287 -8.48 -4.46 -3.17
CA LYS A 287 -9.16 -4.52 -1.83
C LYS A 287 -10.34 -3.56 -1.70
N LEU A 288 -10.13 -2.36 -1.12
CA LEU A 288 -11.21 -1.37 -0.95
C LEU A 288 -11.80 -0.86 -2.27
N MET A 289 -11.09 -1.00 -3.38
CA MET A 289 -11.60 -0.61 -4.69
C MET A 289 -12.98 -1.18 -5.01
N THR A 290 -13.25 -2.43 -4.59
CA THR A 290 -14.57 -3.08 -4.76
C THR A 290 -15.40 -3.12 -3.47
N GLY A 291 -15.06 -2.32 -2.46
CA GLY A 291 -15.63 -2.47 -1.12
C GLY A 291 -15.28 -3.80 -0.43
N GLY A 292 -14.32 -4.57 -0.99
CA GLY A 292 -13.89 -5.87 -0.49
C GLY A 292 -14.86 -7.02 -0.79
N ILE A 293 -15.79 -6.86 -1.72
CA ILE A 293 -16.84 -7.83 -2.02
C ILE A 293 -16.37 -8.88 -3.04
N VAL A 294 -15.67 -8.44 -4.09
CA VAL A 294 -15.21 -9.31 -5.18
C VAL A 294 -13.75 -9.02 -5.53
N PRO A 295 -13.03 -10.02 -6.04
CA PRO A 295 -11.68 -9.82 -6.56
C PRO A 295 -11.72 -8.87 -7.76
N LEU A 296 -10.92 -7.81 -7.71
CA LEU A 296 -10.54 -6.94 -8.81
C LEU A 296 -9.32 -6.14 -8.39
N ALA A 297 -8.41 -5.91 -9.30
CA ALA A 297 -7.30 -5.00 -9.15
C ALA A 297 -7.12 -4.16 -10.41
N ALA A 298 -6.48 -3.02 -10.26
CA ALA A 298 -6.15 -2.12 -11.36
C ALA A 298 -4.69 -1.69 -11.24
N THR A 299 -3.99 -1.72 -12.36
CA THR A 299 -2.69 -1.07 -12.55
C THR A 299 -2.92 0.18 -13.38
N VAL A 300 -2.64 1.34 -12.78
CA VAL A 300 -2.87 2.66 -13.38
C VAL A 300 -1.52 3.27 -13.71
N THR A 301 -1.38 3.89 -14.88
CA THR A 301 -0.07 4.32 -15.36
C THR A 301 -0.12 5.61 -16.18
N THR A 302 1.04 6.27 -16.26
CA THR A 302 1.26 7.45 -17.10
C THR A 302 1.24 7.11 -18.60
N GLU A 303 1.01 8.11 -19.45
CA GLU A 303 1.15 7.97 -20.90
C GLU A 303 2.56 7.55 -21.30
N ALA A 304 3.59 8.07 -20.64
CA ALA A 304 4.98 7.74 -20.92
C ALA A 304 5.31 6.25 -20.77
N VAL A 305 4.66 5.57 -19.81
CA VAL A 305 4.78 4.12 -19.66
C VAL A 305 4.05 3.38 -20.77
N PHE A 306 2.86 3.84 -21.14
CA PHE A 306 2.08 3.27 -22.24
C PHE A 306 2.83 3.37 -23.58
N GLU A 307 3.41 4.53 -23.90
CA GLU A 307 4.20 4.75 -25.11
C GLU A 307 5.38 3.77 -25.25
N ALA A 308 5.91 3.24 -24.17
CA ALA A 308 6.93 2.21 -24.19
C ALA A 308 6.47 0.86 -24.77
N PHE A 309 5.16 0.66 -24.92
CA PHE A 309 4.56 -0.55 -25.51
C PHE A 309 3.94 -0.30 -26.89
N LYS A 310 3.86 0.96 -27.30
CA LYS A 310 3.18 1.34 -28.56
C LYS A 310 4.05 0.98 -29.75
N SER A 311 3.54 0.09 -30.60
CA SER A 311 4.20 -0.38 -31.80
C SER A 311 3.19 -1.13 -32.68
N ASP A 312 3.52 -1.25 -33.97
CA ASP A 312 2.77 -2.08 -34.92
C ASP A 312 3.05 -3.58 -34.75
N SER A 313 4.05 -3.95 -33.95
CA SER A 313 4.43 -5.34 -33.69
C SER A 313 3.75 -5.90 -32.44
N LYS A 314 3.08 -7.03 -32.56
CA LYS A 314 2.55 -7.77 -31.42
C LYS A 314 3.64 -8.26 -30.42
N LEU A 315 4.90 -8.33 -30.87
CA LEU A 315 6.01 -8.73 -30.00
C LEU A 315 6.37 -7.70 -28.95
N THR A 316 5.92 -6.45 -29.10
CA THR A 316 6.15 -5.38 -28.14
C THR A 316 5.02 -5.23 -27.13
N ALA A 317 3.91 -5.94 -27.32
CA ALA A 317 2.75 -5.88 -26.42
C ALA A 317 3.13 -6.32 -25.00
N LEU A 318 2.42 -5.78 -24.00
CA LEU A 318 2.55 -6.24 -22.63
C LEU A 318 2.17 -7.72 -22.52
N LEU A 319 3.14 -8.57 -22.25
CA LEU A 319 2.94 -10.01 -22.12
C LEU A 319 2.34 -10.34 -20.74
N HIS A 320 1.03 -10.14 -20.61
CA HIS A 320 0.26 -10.53 -19.44
C HIS A 320 -1.19 -10.86 -19.85
N GLY A 321 -1.41 -12.06 -20.38
CA GLY A 321 -2.74 -12.54 -20.71
C GLY A 321 -3.57 -12.82 -19.45
N HIS A 322 -4.79 -12.33 -19.40
CA HIS A 322 -5.70 -12.52 -18.28
C HIS A 322 -7.13 -12.72 -18.79
N SER A 323 -7.64 -13.95 -18.71
CA SER A 323 -8.95 -14.32 -19.30
C SER A 323 -10.12 -13.53 -18.70
N TYR A 324 -10.04 -13.13 -17.44
CA TYR A 324 -11.08 -12.39 -16.72
C TYR A 324 -10.72 -10.92 -16.47
N THR A 325 -9.80 -10.37 -17.24
CA THR A 325 -9.50 -8.93 -17.14
C THR A 325 -10.79 -8.12 -17.33
N ALA A 326 -10.94 -7.05 -16.56
CA ALA A 326 -12.10 -6.14 -16.61
C ALA A 326 -13.46 -6.84 -16.48
N HIS A 327 -13.59 -7.94 -15.71
CA HIS A 327 -14.86 -8.65 -15.59
C HIS A 327 -15.97 -7.72 -15.05
N ALA A 328 -17.15 -7.81 -15.69
CA ALA A 328 -18.22 -6.83 -15.53
C ALA A 328 -18.72 -6.67 -14.09
N MET A 329 -18.85 -7.78 -13.32
CA MET A 329 -19.27 -7.74 -11.92
C MET A 329 -18.27 -6.97 -11.04
N GLY A 330 -16.97 -7.21 -11.22
CA GLY A 330 -15.92 -6.53 -10.45
C GLY A 330 -15.88 -5.05 -10.76
N CYS A 331 -15.95 -4.68 -12.03
CA CYS A 331 -16.01 -3.27 -12.45
C CYS A 331 -17.25 -2.57 -11.91
N SER A 332 -18.44 -3.20 -11.95
CA SER A 332 -19.67 -2.67 -11.35
C SER A 332 -19.55 -2.48 -9.85
N ALA A 333 -18.94 -3.46 -9.15
CA ALA A 333 -18.69 -3.35 -7.72
C ALA A 333 -17.74 -2.19 -7.38
N ALA A 334 -16.67 -2.02 -8.17
CA ALA A 334 -15.74 -0.92 -7.99
C ALA A 334 -16.40 0.45 -8.22
N VAL A 335 -17.17 0.59 -9.30
CA VAL A 335 -17.93 1.81 -9.59
C VAL A 335 -18.83 2.18 -8.41
N LYS A 336 -19.61 1.23 -7.91
CA LYS A 336 -20.53 1.46 -6.80
C LYS A 336 -19.81 1.79 -5.51
N ALA A 337 -18.75 1.07 -5.17
CA ALA A 337 -17.97 1.32 -3.96
C ALA A 337 -17.32 2.71 -3.97
N ILE A 338 -16.69 3.11 -5.09
CA ILE A 338 -16.06 4.43 -5.21
C ILE A 338 -17.13 5.53 -5.11
N GLN A 339 -18.30 5.36 -5.74
CA GLN A 339 -19.41 6.32 -5.63
C GLN A 339 -19.85 6.48 -4.17
N TRP A 340 -20.03 5.40 -3.41
CA TRP A 340 -20.40 5.48 -2.00
C TRP A 340 -19.35 6.19 -1.15
N PHE A 341 -18.08 5.94 -1.39
CA PHE A 341 -17.01 6.61 -0.63
C PHE A 341 -16.96 8.12 -0.89
N ARG A 342 -17.33 8.56 -2.10
CA ARG A 342 -17.35 9.97 -2.52
C ARG A 342 -18.66 10.70 -2.19
N ASP A 343 -19.73 10.00 -1.86
CA ASP A 343 -21.04 10.59 -1.62
C ASP A 343 -21.25 10.89 -0.12
N PRO A 344 -21.39 12.17 0.27
CA PRO A 344 -21.65 12.55 1.66
C PRO A 344 -22.91 11.92 2.26
N SER A 345 -23.89 11.53 1.44
CA SER A 345 -25.12 10.88 1.92
C SER A 345 -24.88 9.45 2.41
N THR A 346 -23.85 8.77 1.89
CA THR A 346 -23.45 7.42 2.28
C THR A 346 -22.20 7.41 3.16
N ASN A 347 -21.37 8.45 3.07
CA ASN A 347 -20.12 8.60 3.82
C ASN A 347 -20.13 9.89 4.65
N SER A 348 -20.75 9.88 5.83
CA SER A 348 -20.80 11.01 6.76
C SER A 348 -19.44 11.47 7.28
N ASN A 349 -18.40 10.64 7.10
CA ASN A 349 -17.04 10.95 7.52
C ASN A 349 -16.30 11.82 6.51
N LEU A 350 -16.80 11.91 5.27
CA LEU A 350 -16.14 12.68 4.23
C LEU A 350 -16.26 14.19 4.49
N ASP A 351 -15.13 14.87 4.54
CA ASP A 351 -15.05 16.32 4.35
C ASP A 351 -15.07 16.54 2.83
N PHE A 352 -16.22 16.96 2.32
CA PHE A 352 -16.48 17.05 0.88
C PHE A 352 -15.59 18.10 0.21
N ASP A 353 -15.32 19.21 0.88
CA ASP A 353 -14.50 20.31 0.32
C ASP A 353 -13.03 19.87 0.11
N ARG A 354 -12.57 19.00 0.97
CA ARG A 354 -11.19 18.48 0.95
C ARG A 354 -11.05 17.08 0.35
N MET A 355 -12.16 16.39 0.11
CA MET A 355 -12.22 14.99 -0.31
C MET A 355 -11.43 14.04 0.61
N LYS A 356 -11.39 14.35 1.92
CA LYS A 356 -10.67 13.62 2.96
C LYS A 356 -11.62 13.13 4.04
N LEU A 357 -11.28 12.02 4.67
CA LEU A 357 -12.02 11.60 5.85
C LEU A 357 -11.63 12.48 7.04
N LYS A 358 -12.63 12.82 7.85
CA LYS A 358 -12.44 13.30 9.22
C LYS A 358 -11.72 12.21 10.03
N GLU A 359 -11.07 12.58 11.12
CA GLU A 359 -10.47 11.61 12.02
C GLU A 359 -11.52 10.66 12.58
N LEU A 360 -11.33 9.36 12.39
CA LEU A 360 -12.27 8.32 12.81
C LEU A 360 -11.97 7.82 14.22
N TRP A 361 -10.71 7.74 14.59
CA TRP A 361 -10.27 7.22 15.88
C TRP A 361 -10.20 8.34 16.91
N ASP A 362 -10.72 8.07 18.12
CA ASP A 362 -10.67 9.04 19.21
C ASP A 362 -9.21 9.30 19.64
N GLY A 363 -8.74 10.53 19.47
CA GLY A 363 -7.36 10.91 19.76
C GLY A 363 -6.99 10.74 21.24
N THR A 364 -7.95 10.91 22.18
CA THR A 364 -7.71 10.69 23.60
C THR A 364 -7.44 9.23 23.88
N LEU A 365 -8.25 8.33 23.33
CA LEU A 365 -8.05 6.88 23.46
C LEU A 365 -6.75 6.41 22.78
N VAL A 366 -6.42 6.96 21.61
CA VAL A 366 -5.15 6.67 20.92
C VAL A 366 -3.96 7.07 21.80
N ASN A 367 -4.00 8.25 22.41
CA ASN A 367 -2.95 8.73 23.31
C ASN A 367 -2.84 7.87 24.58
N GLN A 368 -3.97 7.50 25.17
CA GLN A 368 -4.01 6.61 26.34
C GLN A 368 -3.43 5.23 25.99
N LEU A 369 -3.83 4.63 24.86
CA LEU A 369 -3.25 3.38 24.37
C LEU A 369 -1.74 3.48 24.19
N SER A 370 -1.25 4.56 23.57
CA SER A 370 0.17 4.77 23.33
C SER A 370 1.01 4.94 24.61
N SER A 371 0.35 5.18 25.74
CA SER A 371 0.98 5.39 27.04
C SER A 371 0.93 4.15 27.95
N LEU A 372 0.26 3.07 27.53
CA LEU A 372 0.23 1.83 28.28
C LEU A 372 1.62 1.16 28.30
N PRO A 373 2.06 0.59 29.44
CA PRO A 373 3.39 -0.02 29.56
C PRO A 373 3.55 -1.26 28.65
N ASN A 374 2.47 -2.00 28.40
CA ASN A 374 2.43 -3.18 27.54
C ASN A 374 2.20 -2.85 26.05
N VAL A 375 2.19 -1.58 25.66
CA VAL A 375 2.12 -1.12 24.27
C VAL A 375 3.47 -0.52 23.89
N LYS A 376 4.05 -0.95 22.79
CA LYS A 376 5.32 -0.46 22.25
C LYS A 376 5.12 0.78 21.37
N ARG A 377 4.12 0.75 20.50
CA ARG A 377 3.76 1.86 19.59
C ARG A 377 2.31 1.77 19.13
N VAL A 378 1.78 2.90 18.69
CA VAL A 378 0.48 2.99 18.01
C VAL A 378 0.66 3.71 16.68
N VAL A 379 -0.02 3.25 15.65
CA VAL A 379 -0.18 3.94 14.36
C VAL A 379 -1.67 4.13 14.12
N SER A 380 -2.12 5.37 14.01
CA SER A 380 -3.52 5.72 13.79
C SER A 380 -3.62 6.68 12.61
N LEU A 381 -4.21 6.25 11.50
CA LEU A 381 -4.34 7.06 10.29
C LEU A 381 -5.52 6.58 9.43
N GLY A 382 -6.43 7.48 9.11
CA GLY A 382 -7.62 7.19 8.33
C GLY A 382 -8.48 6.10 8.99
N THR A 383 -8.67 4.98 8.29
CA THR A 383 -9.48 3.85 8.77
C THR A 383 -8.66 2.78 9.52
N LEU A 384 -7.36 3.01 9.71
CA LEU A 384 -6.43 2.09 10.36
C LEU A 384 -6.08 2.57 11.77
N CYS A 385 -6.13 1.67 12.74
CA CYS A 385 -5.49 1.81 14.06
C CYS A 385 -4.73 0.52 14.36
N ALA A 386 -3.40 0.57 14.41
CA ALA A 386 -2.52 -0.55 14.68
C ALA A 386 -1.77 -0.33 16.00
N ILE A 387 -1.69 -1.37 16.82
CA ILE A 387 -1.13 -1.35 18.15
C ILE A 387 -0.11 -2.49 18.25
N GLU A 388 1.14 -2.17 18.45
CA GLU A 388 2.20 -3.15 18.72
C GLU A 388 2.33 -3.33 20.22
N LEU A 389 2.13 -4.56 20.68
CA LEU A 389 2.33 -4.92 22.06
C LEU A 389 3.81 -5.04 22.39
N GLN A 390 4.19 -4.69 23.63
CA GLN A 390 5.55 -4.83 24.11
C GLN A 390 5.87 -6.32 24.25
N ALA A 391 6.73 -6.83 23.38
CA ALA A 391 7.19 -8.22 23.37
C ALA A 391 8.67 -8.26 22.98
N GLU A 392 9.39 -9.28 23.42
CA GLU A 392 10.81 -9.45 23.17
C GLU A 392 11.13 -10.86 22.64
N GLY A 393 12.28 -11.00 21.99
CA GLY A 393 12.75 -12.29 21.51
C GLY A 393 11.78 -12.98 20.54
N SER A 394 11.45 -14.23 20.78
CA SER A 394 10.52 -15.04 19.98
C SER A 394 9.07 -14.56 20.03
N ASP A 395 8.70 -13.77 21.03
CA ASP A 395 7.37 -13.22 21.21
C ASP A 395 7.13 -11.96 20.36
N ALA A 396 8.17 -11.39 19.79
CA ALA A 396 8.09 -10.28 18.87
C ALA A 396 8.08 -10.74 17.39
N GLY A 397 7.47 -9.94 16.52
CA GLY A 397 7.48 -10.14 15.07
C GLY A 397 6.33 -11.00 14.54
N TYR A 398 6.28 -11.13 13.23
CA TYR A 398 5.13 -11.63 12.45
C TYR A 398 4.66 -13.05 12.85
N ALA A 399 5.57 -13.97 13.14
CA ALA A 399 5.25 -15.36 13.45
C ALA A 399 4.86 -15.59 14.93
N SER A 400 4.91 -14.55 15.76
CA SER A 400 4.61 -14.65 17.19
C SER A 400 3.13 -14.98 17.45
N LEU A 401 2.87 -15.74 18.49
CA LEU A 401 1.53 -16.00 19.02
C LEU A 401 1.19 -15.15 20.25
N TYR A 402 2.02 -14.17 20.58
CA TYR A 402 1.92 -13.35 21.79
C TYR A 402 0.53 -12.71 22.00
N ALA A 403 -0.08 -12.22 20.94
CA ALA A 403 -1.42 -11.59 21.00
C ALA A 403 -2.60 -12.60 21.00
N ARG A 404 -2.35 -13.93 20.98
CA ARG A 404 -3.38 -14.94 20.72
C ARG A 404 -4.53 -14.90 21.74
N SER A 405 -4.21 -14.87 23.03
CA SER A 405 -5.22 -14.85 24.10
C SER A 405 -6.05 -13.57 24.08
N LEU A 406 -5.41 -12.42 23.86
CA LEU A 406 -6.09 -11.14 23.70
C LEU A 406 -7.08 -11.14 22.51
N ILE A 407 -6.66 -11.68 21.37
CA ILE A 407 -7.51 -11.77 20.19
C ILE A 407 -8.69 -12.70 20.41
N GLN A 408 -8.49 -13.80 21.15
CA GLN A 408 -9.57 -14.71 21.51
C GLN A 408 -10.60 -14.00 22.39
N GLN A 409 -10.18 -13.27 23.42
CA GLN A 409 -11.07 -12.49 24.29
C GLN A 409 -11.84 -11.41 23.50
N LEU A 410 -11.16 -10.64 22.66
CA LEU A 410 -11.80 -9.64 21.80
C LEU A 410 -12.89 -10.24 20.91
N ARG A 411 -12.68 -11.45 20.39
CA ARG A 411 -13.64 -12.15 19.54
C ARG A 411 -14.81 -12.73 20.31
N GLU A 412 -14.55 -13.43 21.44
CA GLU A 412 -15.55 -14.20 22.16
C GLU A 412 -16.39 -13.35 23.09
N GLU A 413 -15.82 -12.30 23.69
CA GLU A 413 -16.47 -11.51 24.71
C GLU A 413 -16.92 -10.12 24.19
N ASP A 414 -16.20 -9.54 23.20
CA ASP A 414 -16.47 -8.19 22.73
C ASP A 414 -17.03 -8.12 21.30
N ASP A 415 -17.16 -9.26 20.60
CA ASP A 415 -17.57 -9.37 19.20
C ASP A 415 -16.69 -8.52 18.24
N ILE A 416 -15.37 -8.46 18.54
CA ILE A 416 -14.39 -7.73 17.76
C ILE A 416 -13.48 -8.69 17.01
N TYR A 417 -13.55 -8.67 15.70
CA TYR A 417 -12.71 -9.50 14.83
C TYR A 417 -11.47 -8.71 14.40
N VAL A 418 -10.39 -8.87 15.15
CA VAL A 418 -9.06 -8.36 14.79
C VAL A 418 -8.19 -9.46 14.22
N ARG A 419 -7.22 -9.06 13.41
CA ARG A 419 -6.21 -9.97 12.87
C ARG A 419 -4.85 -9.61 13.45
N PRO A 420 -4.06 -10.59 13.93
CA PRO A 420 -2.71 -10.33 14.37
C PRO A 420 -1.72 -10.33 13.20
N LEU A 421 -0.65 -9.55 13.37
CA LEU A 421 0.62 -9.72 12.70
C LEU A 421 1.66 -9.96 13.83
N GLY A 422 1.67 -11.18 14.37
CA GLY A 422 2.45 -11.50 15.56
C GLY A 422 1.97 -10.74 16.80
N ASN A 423 2.84 -9.90 17.37
CA ASN A 423 2.52 -9.03 18.50
C ASN A 423 1.86 -7.69 18.10
N VAL A 424 1.58 -7.48 16.81
CA VAL A 424 0.80 -6.33 16.34
C VAL A 424 -0.65 -6.73 16.13
N ILE A 425 -1.58 -6.05 16.79
CA ILE A 425 -3.02 -6.12 16.53
C ILE A 425 -3.45 -4.86 15.78
N TYR A 426 -4.41 -5.00 14.88
CA TYR A 426 -4.89 -3.84 14.14
C TYR A 426 -6.38 -3.89 13.85
N LEU A 427 -7.01 -2.73 14.02
CA LEU A 427 -8.37 -2.44 13.66
C LEU A 427 -8.39 -1.79 12.29
N MET A 428 -9.31 -2.22 11.44
CA MET A 428 -9.60 -1.56 10.17
C MET A 428 -11.11 -1.45 10.00
N CYS A 429 -11.58 -0.26 9.76
CA CYS A 429 -12.99 -0.02 9.40
C CYS A 429 -13.15 0.31 7.91
N GLY A 430 -14.38 0.37 7.43
CA GLY A 430 -14.68 0.92 6.12
C GLY A 430 -14.69 2.46 6.16
N PRO A 431 -14.47 3.15 5.04
CA PRO A 431 -14.52 4.62 4.99
C PRO A 431 -15.85 5.22 5.47
N CYS A 432 -16.94 4.47 5.32
CA CYS A 432 -18.29 4.88 5.73
C CYS A 432 -18.68 4.45 7.17
N THR A 433 -17.76 3.83 7.94
CA THR A 433 -18.01 3.44 9.32
C THR A 433 -18.09 4.69 10.21
N THR A 434 -19.14 4.83 11.02
CA THR A 434 -19.29 6.02 11.85
C THR A 434 -18.23 6.14 12.93
N ARG A 435 -17.91 7.37 13.33
CA ARG A 435 -16.93 7.65 14.39
C ARG A 435 -17.32 7.02 15.72
N ASP A 436 -18.62 7.03 16.06
CA ASP A 436 -19.10 6.45 17.31
C ASP A 436 -18.78 4.96 17.41
N VAL A 437 -18.98 4.22 16.32
CA VAL A 437 -18.63 2.81 16.23
C VAL A 437 -17.11 2.62 16.38
N CYS A 438 -16.30 3.44 15.72
CA CYS A 438 -14.83 3.36 15.85
C CYS A 438 -14.39 3.63 17.30
N THR A 439 -15.01 4.62 17.98
CA THR A 439 -14.72 4.97 19.37
C THR A 439 -15.13 3.84 20.33
N GLU A 440 -16.32 3.24 20.14
CA GLU A 440 -16.77 2.10 20.94
C GLU A 440 -15.80 0.92 20.82
N GLN A 441 -15.41 0.56 19.60
CA GLN A 441 -14.51 -0.54 19.36
C GLN A 441 -13.13 -0.29 19.96
N LEU A 442 -12.58 0.92 19.77
CA LEU A 442 -11.28 1.28 20.32
C LEU A 442 -11.30 1.30 21.86
N SER A 443 -12.40 1.70 22.48
CA SER A 443 -12.59 1.67 23.94
C SER A 443 -12.55 0.24 24.50
N LYS A 444 -13.20 -0.71 23.84
CA LYS A 444 -13.14 -2.14 24.20
C LYS A 444 -11.72 -2.68 24.09
N VAL A 445 -11.03 -2.36 22.98
CA VAL A 445 -9.62 -2.76 22.77
C VAL A 445 -8.72 -2.15 23.84
N TYR A 446 -8.88 -0.87 24.16
CA TYR A 446 -8.16 -0.20 25.25
C TYR A 446 -8.34 -0.94 26.59
N HIS A 447 -9.60 -1.25 26.94
CA HIS A 447 -9.91 -1.97 28.18
C HIS A 447 -9.21 -3.34 28.21
N ARG A 448 -9.25 -4.12 27.14
CA ARG A 448 -8.59 -5.43 27.08
C ARG A 448 -7.08 -5.31 27.17
N ILE A 449 -6.46 -4.39 26.44
CA ILE A 449 -5.01 -4.21 26.49
C ILE A 449 -4.54 -3.73 27.86
N SER A 450 -5.28 -2.83 28.51
CA SER A 450 -4.90 -2.33 29.86
C SER A 450 -4.89 -3.42 30.94
N HIS A 451 -5.59 -4.54 30.74
CA HIS A 451 -5.64 -5.69 31.64
C HIS A 451 -4.91 -6.92 31.06
N PHE A 452 -4.28 -6.76 29.89
CA PHE A 452 -3.60 -7.87 29.24
C PHE A 452 -2.31 -8.25 29.97
N ASN A 453 -2.30 -9.46 30.52
CA ASN A 453 -1.10 -10.12 31.04
C ASN A 453 -0.81 -11.32 30.12
N PRO A 454 0.32 -11.33 29.42
CA PRO A 454 0.70 -12.49 28.62
C PRO A 454 0.86 -13.70 29.56
N ILE A 455 0.15 -14.77 29.23
CA ILE A 455 0.36 -16.06 29.88
C ILE A 455 1.61 -16.66 29.24
N HIS A 456 2.70 -16.77 29.99
CA HIS A 456 3.92 -17.44 29.57
C HIS A 456 3.74 -18.95 29.45
#